data_f9fd562cfbb89ccee4bd5d0b6e4502e3
#
_entry.id   f9fd562cfbb89ccee4bd5d0b6e4502e3
#
_cell.length_a   1.000
_cell.length_b   1.000
_cell.length_c   1.000
_cell.angle_alpha   90.00
_cell.angle_beta   90.00
_cell.angle_gamma   90.00
#
_symmetry.space_group_name_H-M   'P 1'
#
loop_
_entity.id
_entity.type
_entity.pdbx_description
1 polymer ?
#
loop_
_entity_poly.entity_id
_entity_poly.type
_entity_poly.pdbx_seq_one_letter_code
_entity_poly.pdbx_strand_id
1 'polypeptide(L)'
;FFNAVVALGVSPAALAAPADSVTFCLSKGLACPVGSVVVGTHTFIRRARRGRKLLGGGMRQAGILAAAGLVALSDGPDGMIDRLAEDHVNARRLAEALADLEGVESPGGIFQPTSGRLDPERAVTDFVIFRVARDRGAFLGALEARGVLMATYPHGTVRAVTHYGVERADVDATIAAVREALAETAGTRPAAGAED
;
A
#
# COMPACT_ATOMS: atom_id res chain seq x y z
N PHE A 1 -6.48 -7.45 1.47
CA PHE A 1 -7.23 -8.36 2.36
C PHE A 1 -6.51 -8.54 3.71
N PHE A 2 -5.26 -9.03 3.72
CA PHE A 2 -4.54 -9.28 4.99
C PHE A 2 -4.14 -8.01 5.72
N ASN A 3 -3.86 -6.91 5.05
CA ASN A 3 -3.70 -5.61 5.70
C ASN A 3 -4.96 -5.22 6.50
N ALA A 4 -6.16 -5.47 5.94
CA ALA A 4 -7.41 -5.23 6.66
C ALA A 4 -7.61 -6.20 7.83
N VAL A 5 -7.24 -7.48 7.66
CA VAL A 5 -7.28 -8.50 8.74
C VAL A 5 -6.45 -8.03 9.93
N VAL A 6 -5.21 -7.61 9.69
CA VAL A 6 -4.28 -7.17 10.75
C VAL A 6 -4.75 -5.85 11.38
N ALA A 7 -5.16 -4.87 10.56
CA ALA A 7 -5.60 -3.56 11.05
C ALA A 7 -6.88 -3.65 11.91
N LEU A 8 -7.80 -4.56 11.57
CA LEU A 8 -9.05 -4.78 12.31
C LEU A 8 -8.91 -5.75 13.48
N GLY A 9 -7.81 -6.48 13.56
CA GLY A 9 -7.61 -7.51 14.59
C GLY A 9 -8.62 -8.67 14.51
N VAL A 10 -9.08 -9.00 13.29
CA VAL A 10 -10.08 -10.06 13.06
C VAL A 10 -9.47 -11.26 12.34
N SER A 11 -10.11 -12.43 12.44
CA SER A 11 -9.65 -13.58 11.66
C SER A 11 -9.95 -13.39 10.16
N PRO A 12 -9.13 -13.97 9.25
CA PRO A 12 -9.41 -13.96 7.81
C PRO A 12 -10.81 -14.52 7.48
N ALA A 13 -11.27 -15.53 8.20
CA ALA A 13 -12.59 -16.12 8.04
C ALA A 13 -13.70 -15.14 8.39
N ALA A 14 -13.56 -14.36 9.47
CA ALA A 14 -14.54 -13.36 9.87
C ALA A 14 -14.65 -12.24 8.83
N LEU A 15 -13.52 -11.75 8.30
CA LEU A 15 -13.52 -10.73 7.25
C LEU A 15 -14.12 -11.25 5.93
N ALA A 16 -13.91 -12.51 5.61
CA ALA A 16 -14.44 -13.14 4.40
C ALA A 16 -15.92 -13.56 4.50
N ALA A 17 -16.48 -13.68 5.70
CA ALA A 17 -17.82 -14.24 5.94
C ALA A 17 -18.96 -13.62 5.11
N PRO A 18 -19.00 -12.30 4.82
CA PRO A 18 -20.07 -11.70 4.01
C PRO A 18 -19.91 -11.92 2.49
N ALA A 19 -18.81 -12.55 2.03
CA ALA A 19 -18.51 -12.72 0.61
C ALA A 19 -18.67 -14.18 0.16
N ASP A 20 -19.19 -14.41 -1.04
CA ASP A 20 -19.26 -15.74 -1.66
C ASP A 20 -17.89 -16.27 -2.09
N SER A 21 -16.97 -15.35 -2.42
CA SER A 21 -15.59 -15.65 -2.77
C SER A 21 -14.70 -14.45 -2.50
N VAL A 22 -13.43 -14.70 -2.27
CA VAL A 22 -12.41 -13.67 -2.03
C VAL A 22 -11.22 -13.90 -2.95
N THR A 23 -10.68 -12.84 -3.50
CA THR A 23 -9.40 -12.84 -4.20
C THR A 23 -8.42 -11.93 -3.48
N PHE A 24 -7.22 -12.42 -3.24
CA PHE A 24 -6.15 -11.60 -2.68
C PHE A 24 -4.82 -11.84 -3.40
N CYS A 25 -3.97 -10.83 -3.41
CA CYS A 25 -2.64 -10.90 -4.02
C CYS A 25 -1.63 -11.48 -3.05
N LEU A 26 -0.78 -12.37 -3.55
CA LEU A 26 0.43 -12.81 -2.86
C LEU A 26 1.60 -11.84 -3.09
N SER A 27 1.64 -11.18 -4.25
CA SER A 27 2.73 -10.32 -4.72
C SER A 27 2.60 -8.85 -4.27
N LYS A 28 2.03 -8.61 -3.13
CA LYS A 28 1.88 -7.29 -2.47
C LYS A 28 2.55 -7.36 -1.08
N GLY A 29 1.88 -6.94 -0.02
CA GLY A 29 2.40 -6.98 1.35
C GLY A 29 2.89 -8.35 1.82
N LEU A 30 2.43 -9.44 1.21
CA LEU A 30 2.92 -10.80 1.49
C LEU A 30 4.27 -11.13 0.80
N ALA A 31 4.84 -10.21 0.04
CA ALA A 31 6.18 -10.27 -0.56
C ALA A 31 6.47 -11.50 -1.43
N CYS A 32 5.46 -12.23 -1.91
CA CYS A 32 5.70 -13.31 -2.87
C CYS A 32 6.08 -12.75 -4.25
N PRO A 33 6.86 -13.48 -5.06
CA PRO A 33 7.36 -12.99 -6.34
C PRO A 33 6.24 -12.72 -7.35
N VAL A 34 5.13 -13.48 -7.28
CA VAL A 34 3.99 -13.34 -8.19
C VAL A 34 2.77 -14.09 -7.65
N GLY A 35 1.59 -13.68 -8.07
CA GLY A 35 0.38 -14.49 -7.96
C GLY A 35 -0.74 -13.85 -7.15
N SER A 36 -1.90 -14.43 -7.33
CA SER A 36 -3.12 -14.17 -6.58
C SER A 36 -3.83 -15.49 -6.27
N VAL A 37 -4.51 -15.53 -5.15
CA VAL A 37 -5.29 -16.69 -4.73
C VAL A 37 -6.76 -16.33 -4.76
N VAL A 38 -7.57 -17.26 -5.27
CA VAL A 38 -9.03 -17.19 -5.22
C VAL A 38 -9.53 -18.27 -4.27
N VAL A 39 -10.30 -17.88 -3.28
CA VAL A 39 -10.92 -18.78 -2.31
C VAL A 39 -12.45 -18.68 -2.37
N GLY A 40 -13.13 -19.75 -2.02
CA GLY A 40 -14.58 -19.83 -2.02
C GLY A 40 -15.07 -21.27 -1.84
N THR A 41 -16.35 -21.53 -2.06
CA THR A 41 -16.90 -22.89 -1.94
C THR A 41 -16.27 -23.87 -2.93
N HIS A 42 -16.29 -25.15 -2.61
CA HIS A 42 -15.77 -26.18 -3.53
C HIS A 42 -16.41 -26.13 -4.94
N THR A 43 -17.70 -25.85 -4.99
CA THR A 43 -18.40 -25.72 -6.28
C THR A 43 -17.91 -24.52 -7.06
N PHE A 44 -17.77 -23.37 -6.42
CA PHE A 44 -17.20 -22.17 -7.02
C PHE A 44 -15.78 -22.43 -7.55
N ILE A 45 -14.89 -23.00 -6.73
CA ILE A 45 -13.48 -23.25 -7.10
C ILE A 45 -13.38 -24.26 -8.26
N ARG A 46 -14.21 -25.29 -8.32
CA ARG A 46 -14.24 -26.19 -9.50
C ARG A 46 -14.61 -25.44 -10.78
N ARG A 47 -15.60 -24.55 -10.73
CA ARG A 47 -15.98 -23.70 -11.87
C ARG A 47 -14.88 -22.71 -12.24
N ALA A 48 -14.25 -22.06 -11.26
CA ALA A 48 -13.13 -21.14 -11.46
C ALA A 48 -11.93 -21.82 -12.12
N ARG A 49 -11.57 -23.04 -11.70
CA ARG A 49 -10.49 -23.83 -12.33
C ARG A 49 -10.83 -24.18 -13.79
N ARG A 50 -12.09 -24.53 -14.09
CA ARG A 50 -12.53 -24.75 -15.47
C ARG A 50 -12.43 -23.47 -16.30
N GLY A 51 -12.94 -22.34 -15.78
CA GLY A 51 -12.84 -21.03 -16.45
C GLY A 51 -11.39 -20.64 -16.74
N ARG A 52 -10.51 -20.78 -15.75
CA ARG A 52 -9.07 -20.54 -15.93
C ARG A 52 -8.48 -21.39 -17.07
N LYS A 53 -8.84 -22.67 -17.14
CA LYS A 53 -8.35 -23.56 -18.21
C LYS A 53 -8.87 -23.17 -19.58
N LEU A 54 -10.13 -22.78 -19.68
CA LEU A 54 -10.77 -22.33 -20.93
C LEU A 54 -10.10 -21.06 -21.48
N LEU A 55 -9.66 -20.15 -20.59
CA LEU A 55 -8.99 -18.89 -20.92
C LEU A 55 -7.47 -19.04 -21.09
N GLY A 56 -6.95 -20.27 -21.13
CA GLY A 56 -5.52 -20.53 -21.30
C GLY A 56 -4.64 -20.30 -20.06
N GLY A 57 -5.22 -20.01 -18.89
CA GLY A 57 -4.49 -19.68 -17.64
C GLY A 57 -3.91 -20.88 -16.87
N GLY A 58 -3.66 -22.01 -17.51
CA GLY A 58 -3.04 -23.18 -16.88
C GLY A 58 -1.52 -23.07 -16.80
N MET A 59 -0.95 -23.21 -15.59
CA MET A 59 0.49 -23.29 -15.36
C MET A 59 0.86 -24.66 -14.81
N ARG A 60 1.74 -25.41 -15.50
CA ARG A 60 2.13 -26.78 -15.11
C ARG A 60 3.02 -26.79 -13.87
N GLN A 61 4.01 -25.90 -13.81
CA GLN A 61 5.03 -25.82 -12.76
C GLN A 61 4.69 -24.71 -11.73
N ALA A 62 3.42 -24.56 -11.35
CA ALA A 62 2.97 -23.57 -10.38
C ALA A 62 3.50 -23.82 -8.95
N GLY A 63 4.03 -25.03 -8.67
CA GLY A 63 4.51 -25.41 -7.34
C GLY A 63 5.62 -24.53 -6.79
N ILE A 64 6.53 -24.03 -7.64
CA ILE A 64 7.60 -23.10 -7.22
C ILE A 64 7.00 -21.80 -6.69
N LEU A 65 6.01 -21.25 -7.39
CA LEU A 65 5.32 -20.02 -6.97
C LEU A 65 4.40 -20.26 -5.76
N ALA A 66 3.74 -21.43 -5.72
CA ALA A 66 2.87 -21.81 -4.61
C ALA A 66 3.67 -22.03 -3.32
N ALA A 67 4.91 -22.51 -3.40
CA ALA A 67 5.78 -22.67 -2.24
C ALA A 67 6.02 -21.33 -1.52
N ALA A 68 6.30 -20.26 -2.25
CA ALA A 68 6.42 -18.91 -1.68
C ALA A 68 5.11 -18.49 -0.98
N GLY A 69 3.96 -18.76 -1.59
CA GLY A 69 2.66 -18.51 -0.99
C GLY A 69 2.40 -19.31 0.29
N LEU A 70 2.84 -20.58 0.33
CA LEU A 70 2.73 -21.41 1.54
C LEU A 70 3.56 -20.84 2.70
N VAL A 71 4.79 -20.39 2.41
CA VAL A 71 5.64 -19.73 3.43
C VAL A 71 4.96 -18.44 3.92
N ALA A 72 4.55 -17.57 2.99
CA ALA A 72 3.94 -16.28 3.35
C ALA A 72 2.64 -16.42 4.16
N LEU A 73 1.88 -17.50 3.96
CA LEU A 73 0.61 -17.77 4.64
C LEU A 73 0.78 -18.71 5.85
N SER A 74 2.01 -19.16 6.16
CA SER A 74 2.26 -20.00 7.32
C SER A 74 2.14 -19.22 8.63
N ASP A 75 1.81 -19.92 9.70
CA ASP A 75 1.92 -19.40 11.06
C ASP A 75 3.39 -19.41 11.50
N GLY A 76 3.77 -18.45 12.33
CA GLY A 76 5.12 -18.38 12.90
C GLY A 76 6.05 -17.37 12.22
N PRO A 77 7.34 -17.40 12.54
CA PRO A 77 8.29 -16.32 12.23
C PRO A 77 8.56 -16.12 10.74
N ASP A 78 8.37 -17.14 9.92
CA ASP A 78 8.55 -17.06 8.46
C ASP A 78 7.29 -16.58 7.74
N GLY A 79 6.15 -16.51 8.44
CA GLY A 79 4.87 -16.02 7.89
C GLY A 79 4.88 -14.51 7.69
N MET A 80 4.18 -14.07 6.65
CA MET A 80 4.16 -12.65 6.28
C MET A 80 2.94 -11.89 6.78
N ILE A 81 1.94 -12.57 7.35
CA ILE A 81 0.68 -11.91 7.75
C ILE A 81 0.92 -11.02 8.97
N ASP A 82 1.48 -11.56 10.05
CA ASP A 82 1.71 -10.80 11.28
C ASP A 82 2.74 -9.68 11.07
N ARG A 83 3.70 -9.88 10.17
CA ARG A 83 4.69 -8.87 9.79
C ARG A 83 4.05 -7.60 9.19
N LEU A 84 2.87 -7.70 8.59
CA LEU A 84 2.17 -6.52 8.06
C LEU A 84 1.93 -5.43 9.11
N ALA A 85 1.89 -5.81 10.40
CA ALA A 85 1.78 -4.84 11.48
C ALA A 85 2.97 -3.85 11.51
N GLU A 86 4.17 -4.29 11.11
CA GLU A 86 5.34 -3.41 10.99
C GLU A 86 5.16 -2.37 9.89
N ASP A 87 4.60 -2.77 8.74
CA ASP A 87 4.29 -1.84 7.65
C ASP A 87 3.30 -0.76 8.12
N HIS A 88 2.28 -1.16 8.89
CA HIS A 88 1.30 -0.23 9.46
C HIS A 88 1.93 0.77 10.43
N VAL A 89 2.82 0.30 11.31
CA VAL A 89 3.56 1.18 12.24
C VAL A 89 4.44 2.16 11.49
N ASN A 90 5.13 1.71 10.45
CA ASN A 90 5.98 2.53 9.61
C ASN A 90 5.17 3.57 8.81
N ALA A 91 4.03 3.18 8.24
CA ALA A 91 3.12 4.11 7.56
C ALA A 91 2.57 5.17 8.52
N ARG A 92 2.14 4.76 9.71
CA ARG A 92 1.66 5.69 10.77
C ARG A 92 2.73 6.69 11.15
N ARG A 93 3.96 6.24 11.41
CA ARG A 93 5.11 7.09 11.71
C ARG A 93 5.36 8.13 10.62
N LEU A 94 5.32 7.69 9.36
CA LEU A 94 5.46 8.59 8.21
C LEU A 94 4.33 9.62 8.20
N ALA A 95 3.08 9.19 8.32
CA ALA A 95 1.91 10.08 8.29
C ALA A 95 1.94 11.13 9.41
N GLU A 96 2.32 10.74 10.63
CA GLU A 96 2.47 11.65 11.77
C GLU A 96 3.52 12.73 11.50
N ALA A 97 4.69 12.33 10.99
CA ALA A 97 5.74 13.28 10.66
C ALA A 97 5.35 14.21 9.48
N LEU A 98 4.67 13.66 8.46
CA LEU A 98 4.19 14.45 7.32
C LEU A 98 3.12 15.46 7.72
N ALA A 99 2.23 15.11 8.65
CA ALA A 99 1.18 15.99 9.13
C ALA A 99 1.72 17.28 9.79
N ASP A 100 2.95 17.27 10.28
CA ASP A 100 3.60 18.43 10.90
C ASP A 100 4.37 19.32 9.90
N LEU A 101 4.45 18.91 8.63
CA LEU A 101 5.21 19.65 7.61
C LEU A 101 4.34 20.68 6.89
N GLU A 102 4.82 21.90 6.83
CA GLU A 102 4.22 22.95 5.99
C GLU A 102 4.29 22.56 4.51
N GLY A 103 3.16 22.65 3.83
CA GLY A 103 3.03 22.29 2.42
C GLY A 103 2.60 20.84 2.21
N VAL A 104 2.36 20.06 3.27
CA VAL A 104 1.66 18.78 3.20
C VAL A 104 0.20 18.99 3.59
N GLU A 105 -0.71 18.47 2.79
CA GLU A 105 -2.15 18.66 2.94
C GLU A 105 -2.90 17.32 2.91
N SER A 106 -4.11 17.35 3.45
CA SER A 106 -5.07 16.26 3.36
C SER A 106 -5.33 15.90 1.89
N PRO A 107 -5.41 14.61 1.54
CA PRO A 107 -5.79 14.18 0.19
C PRO A 107 -7.25 14.55 -0.16
N GLY A 108 -8.10 14.76 0.83
CA GLY A 108 -9.53 15.01 0.63
C GLY A 108 -10.31 13.78 0.12
N GLY A 109 -11.58 13.99 -0.24
CA GLY A 109 -12.43 12.96 -0.83
C GLY A 109 -12.69 11.77 0.11
N ILE A 110 -12.67 10.56 -0.45
CA ILE A 110 -12.95 9.33 0.30
C ILE A 110 -11.85 8.94 1.29
N PHE A 111 -10.63 9.46 1.10
CA PHE A 111 -9.50 9.12 1.97
C PHE A 111 -9.52 9.93 3.26
N GLN A 112 -9.82 11.21 3.16
CA GLN A 112 -9.97 12.12 4.30
C GLN A 112 -11.02 13.17 3.95
N PRO A 113 -12.19 13.15 4.59
CA PRO A 113 -13.32 14.04 4.23
C PRO A 113 -13.04 15.53 4.46
N THR A 114 -12.07 15.85 5.31
CA THR A 114 -11.72 17.23 5.66
C THR A 114 -10.57 17.73 4.77
N SER A 115 -10.73 18.91 4.18
CA SER A 115 -9.63 19.64 3.56
C SER A 115 -8.72 20.24 4.65
N GLY A 116 -7.47 20.49 4.31
CA GLY A 116 -6.50 21.11 5.20
C GLY A 116 -5.38 20.15 5.60
N ARG A 117 -5.07 20.09 6.89
CA ARG A 117 -3.95 19.29 7.40
C ARG A 117 -4.18 17.79 7.19
N LEU A 118 -3.12 17.06 6.88
CA LEU A 118 -3.13 15.60 6.86
C LEU A 118 -3.52 15.04 8.23
N ASP A 119 -4.47 14.11 8.25
CA ASP A 119 -4.87 13.37 9.45
C ASP A 119 -4.13 12.02 9.52
N PRO A 120 -3.12 11.86 10.39
CA PRO A 120 -2.35 10.63 10.47
C PRO A 120 -3.18 9.43 10.94
N GLU A 121 -4.31 9.66 11.68
CA GLU A 121 -5.19 8.57 12.12
C GLU A 121 -5.82 7.80 10.95
N ARG A 122 -5.81 8.38 9.74
CA ARG A 122 -6.29 7.73 8.52
C ARG A 122 -5.26 6.81 7.85
N ALA A 123 -4.00 6.84 8.26
CA ALA A 123 -2.99 5.87 7.86
C ALA A 123 -3.16 4.57 8.69
N VAL A 124 -4.22 3.82 8.40
CA VAL A 124 -4.61 2.61 9.17
C VAL A 124 -3.95 1.32 8.68
N THR A 125 -3.33 1.35 7.52
CA THR A 125 -2.58 0.23 6.93
C THR A 125 -1.23 0.74 6.41
N ASP A 126 -0.73 0.16 5.33
CA ASP A 126 0.56 0.44 4.69
C ASP A 126 0.56 1.65 3.74
N PHE A 127 -0.58 2.36 3.59
CA PHE A 127 -0.69 3.51 2.70
C PHE A 127 -0.71 4.84 3.44
N VAL A 128 0.09 5.80 2.94
CA VAL A 128 -0.02 7.21 3.29
C VAL A 128 -0.33 7.99 2.01
N ILE A 129 -1.51 8.61 1.97
CA ILE A 129 -1.98 9.41 0.83
C ILE A 129 -2.09 10.86 1.28
N PHE A 130 -1.47 11.76 0.53
CA PHE A 130 -1.42 13.19 0.87
C PHE A 130 -1.32 14.04 -0.40
N ARG A 131 -1.50 15.34 -0.25
CA ARG A 131 -1.21 16.35 -1.27
C ARG A 131 -0.01 17.19 -0.86
N VAL A 132 0.59 17.84 -1.83
CA VAL A 132 1.61 18.86 -1.59
C VAL A 132 1.14 20.19 -2.20
N ALA A 133 1.28 21.28 -1.45
CA ALA A 133 0.97 22.64 -1.89
C ALA A 133 2.09 23.19 -2.82
N ARG A 134 2.65 22.34 -3.67
CA ARG A 134 3.77 22.59 -4.58
C ARG A 134 3.48 21.92 -5.93
N ASP A 135 4.33 22.14 -6.93
CA ASP A 135 4.31 21.30 -8.12
C ASP A 135 4.66 19.85 -7.73
N ARG A 136 3.71 18.94 -7.95
CA ARG A 136 3.82 17.53 -7.56
C ARG A 136 4.97 16.82 -8.30
N GLY A 137 5.17 17.16 -9.59
CA GLY A 137 6.22 16.57 -10.40
C GLY A 137 7.61 16.99 -9.91
N ALA A 138 7.79 18.29 -9.63
CA ALA A 138 9.04 18.81 -9.06
C ALA A 138 9.33 18.18 -7.69
N PHE A 139 8.31 18.07 -6.82
CA PHE A 139 8.45 17.44 -5.52
C PHE A 139 8.88 15.97 -5.62
N LEU A 140 8.21 15.18 -6.48
CA LEU A 140 8.57 13.76 -6.69
C LEU A 140 9.96 13.60 -7.30
N GLY A 141 10.35 14.46 -8.24
CA GLY A 141 11.71 14.47 -8.79
C GLY A 141 12.77 14.80 -7.74
N ALA A 142 12.49 15.74 -6.83
CA ALA A 142 13.39 16.06 -5.72
C ALA A 142 13.54 14.90 -4.71
N LEU A 143 12.46 14.11 -4.49
CA LEU A 143 12.51 12.89 -3.69
C LEU A 143 13.32 11.78 -4.37
N GLU A 144 13.09 11.55 -5.66
CA GLU A 144 13.82 10.54 -6.44
C GLU A 144 15.33 10.82 -6.44
N ALA A 145 15.74 12.09 -6.56
CA ALA A 145 17.14 12.49 -6.47
C ALA A 145 17.79 12.15 -5.11
N ARG A 146 16.96 11.92 -4.07
CA ARG A 146 17.36 11.50 -2.72
C ARG A 146 17.15 10.01 -2.46
N GLY A 147 16.84 9.23 -3.51
CA GLY A 147 16.62 7.79 -3.41
C GLY A 147 15.26 7.40 -2.83
N VAL A 148 14.31 8.34 -2.71
CA VAL A 148 12.97 8.08 -2.21
C VAL A 148 11.98 8.04 -3.37
N LEU A 149 11.31 6.90 -3.57
CA LEU A 149 10.32 6.73 -4.63
C LEU A 149 8.91 6.74 -4.04
N MET A 150 8.10 7.69 -4.49
CA MET A 150 6.67 7.75 -4.22
C MET A 150 5.91 7.84 -5.54
N ALA A 151 4.66 7.39 -5.55
CA ALA A 151 3.86 7.38 -6.77
C ALA A 151 2.87 8.55 -6.81
N THR A 152 2.57 9.03 -8.01
CA THR A 152 1.36 9.82 -8.24
C THR A 152 0.13 8.95 -8.00
N TYR A 153 -0.94 9.56 -7.50
CA TYR A 153 -2.20 8.88 -7.25
C TYR A 153 -3.36 9.80 -7.68
N PRO A 154 -4.55 9.27 -8.00
CA PRO A 154 -5.68 10.06 -8.48
C PRO A 154 -5.96 11.31 -7.66
N HIS A 155 -6.63 12.28 -8.28
CA HIS A 155 -7.05 13.54 -7.66
C HIS A 155 -5.89 14.41 -7.14
N GLY A 156 -4.76 14.43 -7.87
CA GLY A 156 -3.64 15.30 -7.52
C GLY A 156 -2.84 14.87 -6.28
N THR A 157 -3.02 13.64 -5.80
CA THR A 157 -2.38 13.16 -4.59
C THR A 157 -1.06 12.44 -4.84
N VAL A 158 -0.29 12.25 -3.78
CA VAL A 158 0.91 11.41 -3.69
C VAL A 158 0.59 10.23 -2.81
N ARG A 159 1.08 9.06 -3.19
CA ARG A 159 0.98 7.82 -2.42
C ARG A 159 2.35 7.32 -2.03
N ALA A 160 2.59 7.23 -0.73
CA ALA A 160 3.66 6.44 -0.13
C ALA A 160 3.12 5.09 0.34
N VAL A 161 3.94 4.04 0.22
CA VAL A 161 3.60 2.68 0.64
C VAL A 161 4.77 2.11 1.41
N THR A 162 4.52 1.64 2.62
CA THR A 162 5.48 0.83 3.38
C THR A 162 5.27 -0.64 3.07
N HIS A 163 6.34 -1.41 3.04
CA HIS A 163 6.32 -2.82 2.67
C HIS A 163 7.55 -3.54 3.21
N TYR A 164 7.61 -4.86 3.05
CA TYR A 164 8.77 -5.67 3.39
C TYR A 164 10.06 -5.06 2.82
N GLY A 165 11.05 -4.87 3.68
CA GLY A 165 12.33 -4.26 3.33
C GLY A 165 12.36 -2.73 3.50
N VAL A 166 11.26 -2.11 3.95
CA VAL A 166 11.26 -0.70 4.42
C VAL A 166 11.26 -0.70 5.94
N GLU A 167 12.41 -0.39 6.51
CA GLU A 167 12.60 -0.37 7.94
C GLU A 167 12.34 1.02 8.54
N ARG A 168 12.31 1.11 9.86
CA ARG A 168 12.13 2.38 10.58
C ARG A 168 13.17 3.43 10.17
N ALA A 169 14.42 3.02 9.96
CA ALA A 169 15.51 3.92 9.55
C ALA A 169 15.25 4.54 8.16
N ASP A 170 14.67 3.75 7.23
CA ASP A 170 14.30 4.23 5.90
C ASP A 170 13.15 5.23 5.97
N VAL A 171 12.20 5.02 6.88
CA VAL A 171 11.11 5.97 7.15
C VAL A 171 11.67 7.29 7.69
N ASP A 172 12.63 7.24 8.62
CA ASP A 172 13.28 8.44 9.17
C ASP A 172 14.08 9.20 8.10
N ALA A 173 14.79 8.49 7.23
CA ALA A 173 15.47 9.06 6.07
C ALA A 173 14.47 9.67 5.07
N THR A 174 13.35 9.00 4.83
CA THR A 174 12.26 9.50 3.98
C THR A 174 11.68 10.80 4.52
N ILE A 175 11.44 10.91 5.83
CA ILE A 175 10.92 12.12 6.46
C ILE A 175 11.92 13.29 6.26
N ALA A 176 13.22 13.05 6.39
CA ALA A 176 14.24 14.06 6.14
C ALA A 176 14.23 14.50 4.66
N ALA A 177 14.19 13.54 3.74
CA ALA A 177 14.13 13.80 2.30
C ALA A 177 12.88 14.61 1.90
N VAL A 178 11.72 14.33 2.50
CA VAL A 178 10.48 15.09 2.26
C VAL A 178 10.64 16.55 2.71
N ARG A 179 11.23 16.81 3.88
CA ARG A 179 11.47 18.17 4.36
C ARG A 179 12.34 18.96 3.39
N GLU A 180 13.42 18.35 2.93
CA GLU A 180 14.34 18.97 1.96
C GLU A 180 13.66 19.21 0.61
N ALA A 181 12.90 18.23 0.07
CA ALA A 181 12.17 18.36 -1.17
C ALA A 181 11.11 19.47 -1.13
N LEU A 182 10.40 19.62 0.00
CA LEU A 182 9.44 20.71 0.21
C LEU A 182 10.13 22.07 0.25
N ALA A 183 11.30 22.17 0.87
CA ALA A 183 12.10 23.40 0.92
C ALA A 183 12.62 23.77 -0.47
N GLU A 184 13.17 22.80 -1.21
CA GLU A 184 13.69 22.99 -2.57
C GLU A 184 12.61 23.47 -3.54
N THR A 185 11.40 22.94 -3.41
CA THR A 185 10.26 23.25 -4.30
C THR A 185 9.35 24.37 -3.79
N ALA A 186 9.73 25.10 -2.75
CA ALA A 186 8.90 26.12 -2.11
C ALA A 186 8.37 27.21 -3.05
N GLY A 187 9.12 27.54 -4.11
CA GLY A 187 8.71 28.53 -5.13
C GLY A 187 7.84 27.99 -6.26
N THR A 188 7.58 26.69 -6.33
CA THR A 188 6.78 26.08 -7.39
C THR A 188 5.29 26.11 -7.03
N ARG A 189 4.43 26.11 -8.05
CA ARG A 189 2.96 26.04 -7.87
C ARG A 189 2.42 24.75 -8.47
N PRO A 190 1.34 24.18 -7.92
CA PRO A 190 0.65 23.06 -8.55
C PRO A 190 0.32 23.39 -10.02
N ALA A 191 0.54 22.43 -10.90
CA ALA A 191 0.17 22.58 -12.31
C ALA A 191 -1.35 22.78 -12.42
N ALA A 192 -1.77 23.79 -13.18
CA ALA A 192 -3.18 24.02 -13.44
C ALA A 192 -3.76 22.82 -14.23
N GLY A 193 -4.76 22.13 -13.69
CA GLY A 193 -5.43 20.99 -14.34
C GLY A 193 -4.95 19.60 -13.93
N ALA A 194 -4.15 19.43 -12.89
CA ALA A 194 -3.70 18.12 -12.37
C ALA A 194 -4.75 17.43 -11.48
N GLU A 195 -6.03 17.54 -11.82
CA GLU A 195 -7.14 16.91 -11.06
C GLU A 195 -7.59 15.55 -11.64
N ASP A 196 -6.81 14.91 -12.48
CA ASP A 196 -7.15 13.61 -13.08
C ASP A 196 -6.67 12.41 -12.22
#